data_6d6cbcbd5af890908eca7369027e0a4b
#
_entry.id   6d6cbcbd5af890908eca7369027e0a4b
#
_cell.length_a   1.000
_cell.length_b   1.000
_cell.length_c   1.000
_cell.angle_alpha   90.00
_cell.angle_beta   90.00
_cell.angle_gamma   90.00
#
_symmetry.space_group_name_H-M   'P 1'
#
loop_
_entity.id
_entity.type
_entity.pdbx_description
1 polymer ?
#
loop_
_entity_poly.entity_id
_entity_poly.type
_entity_poly.pdbx_seq_one_letter_code
_entity_poly.pdbx_strand_id
1 'polypeptide(L)' 'MAFDEKIREALARVAKAPIPADRDASLFETGVIDSFDLVDFVADLENEFKIKVPDNDLHPSKFESLGKIAAYLRSRGAS' A
#
# COMPACT_ATOMS: atom_id res chain seq x y z
N MET A 1 -14.05 1.01 7.39
CA MET A 1 -13.15 1.56 8.43
C MET A 1 -12.21 2.57 7.83
N ALA A 2 -11.93 3.61 8.57
CA ALA A 2 -11.07 4.69 8.10
C ALA A 2 -9.66 4.19 7.74
N PHE A 3 -9.17 3.14 8.40
CA PHE A 3 -7.84 2.61 8.14
C PHE A 3 -7.69 2.13 6.69
N ASP A 4 -8.60 1.26 6.25
CA ASP A 4 -8.57 0.76 4.87
C ASP A 4 -8.84 1.88 3.87
N GLU A 5 -9.71 2.81 4.21
CA GLU A 5 -10.02 3.94 3.34
C GLU A 5 -8.81 4.83 3.11
N LYS A 6 -8.01 5.06 4.15
CA LYS A 6 -6.77 5.84 4.02
C LYS A 6 -5.77 5.14 3.11
N ILE A 7 -5.67 3.82 3.22
CA ILE A 7 -4.79 3.06 2.33
C ILE A 7 -5.26 3.20 0.89
N ARG A 8 -6.57 3.08 0.65
CA ARG A 8 -7.12 3.20 -0.70
C ARG A 8 -6.92 4.60 -1.26
N GLU A 9 -7.06 5.63 -0.43
CA GLU A 9 -6.83 7.00 -0.87
C GLU A 9 -5.38 7.21 -1.29
N ALA A 10 -4.44 6.72 -0.49
CA ALA A 10 -3.02 6.82 -0.84
C ALA A 10 -2.72 6.04 -2.12
N LEU A 11 -3.31 4.86 -2.25
CA LEU A 11 -3.13 4.04 -3.44
C LEU A 11 -3.70 4.72 -4.68
N ALA A 12 -4.84 5.39 -4.54
CA ALA A 12 -5.49 6.07 -5.66
C ALA A 12 -4.62 7.18 -6.25
N ARG A 13 -3.73 7.76 -5.46
CA ARG A 13 -2.85 8.83 -5.95
C ARG A 13 -1.83 8.32 -6.95
N VAL A 14 -1.46 7.04 -6.88
CA VAL A 14 -0.46 6.44 -7.76
C VAL A 14 -1.05 5.38 -8.68
N ALA A 15 -2.33 5.02 -8.50
CA ALA A 15 -2.95 3.92 -9.25
C ALA A 15 -3.03 4.24 -10.74
N LYS A 16 -2.66 3.26 -11.56
CA LYS A 16 -2.75 3.35 -13.03
C LYS A 16 -3.95 2.58 -13.57
N ALA A 17 -4.66 1.87 -12.71
CA ALA A 17 -5.83 1.06 -13.07
C ALA A 17 -6.80 1.07 -11.91
N PRO A 18 -8.05 0.64 -12.10
CA PRO A 18 -9.01 0.60 -11.02
C PRO A 18 -8.55 -0.30 -9.89
N ILE A 19 -8.74 0.17 -8.66
CA ILE A 19 -8.34 -0.59 -7.47
C ILE A 19 -9.36 -1.73 -7.27
N PRO A 20 -8.88 -3.00 -7.15
CA PRO A 20 -9.80 -4.12 -6.94
C PRO A 20 -10.56 -4.00 -5.62
N ALA A 21 -11.80 -4.44 -5.60
CA ALA A 21 -12.57 -4.52 -4.37
C ALA A 21 -12.05 -5.65 -3.46
N ASP A 22 -11.48 -6.69 -4.07
CA ASP A 22 -10.94 -7.83 -3.34
C ASP A 22 -9.62 -7.43 -2.67
N ARG A 23 -9.57 -7.54 -1.35
CA ARG A 23 -8.39 -7.16 -0.56
C ARG A 23 -7.21 -8.09 -0.82
N ASP A 24 -7.44 -9.28 -1.36
CA ASP A 24 -6.38 -10.25 -1.64
C ASP A 24 -5.85 -10.18 -3.06
N ALA A 25 -6.48 -9.38 -3.93
CA ALA A 25 -6.04 -9.26 -5.32
C ALA A 25 -4.68 -8.58 -5.38
N SER A 26 -3.82 -9.08 -6.27
CA SER A 26 -2.50 -8.51 -6.46
C SER A 26 -2.58 -7.16 -7.14
N LEU A 27 -2.01 -6.15 -6.51
CA LEU A 27 -1.99 -4.80 -7.07
C LEU A 27 -0.98 -4.68 -8.22
N PHE A 28 0.03 -5.54 -8.22
CA PHE A 28 1.02 -5.55 -9.29
C PHE A 28 0.51 -6.31 -10.52
N GLU A 29 -0.11 -7.47 -10.30
CA GLU A 29 -0.63 -8.28 -11.41
C GLU A 29 -1.80 -7.61 -12.10
N THR A 30 -2.61 -6.87 -11.36
CA THR A 30 -3.76 -6.15 -11.93
C THR A 30 -3.35 -4.82 -12.57
N GLY A 31 -2.09 -4.43 -12.45
CA GLY A 31 -1.61 -3.20 -13.07
C GLY A 31 -1.93 -1.93 -12.32
N VAL A 32 -2.40 -2.03 -11.09
CA VAL A 32 -2.71 -0.84 -10.29
C VAL A 32 -1.44 -0.04 -10.00
N ILE A 33 -0.38 -0.73 -9.60
CA ILE A 33 0.92 -0.09 -9.37
C ILE A 33 2.03 -1.00 -9.92
N ASP A 34 3.21 -0.43 -10.13
CA ASP A 34 4.41 -1.20 -10.45
C ASP A 34 5.50 -0.91 -9.42
N SER A 35 6.69 -1.49 -9.63
CA SER A 35 7.77 -1.35 -8.67
C SER A 35 8.28 0.09 -8.53
N PHE A 36 8.11 0.90 -9.57
CA PHE A 36 8.50 2.31 -9.49
C PHE A 36 7.50 3.11 -8.66
N ASP A 37 6.21 2.80 -8.82
CA ASP A 37 5.15 3.47 -8.06
C ASP A 37 5.21 3.11 -6.58
N LEU A 38 5.77 1.95 -6.26
CA LEU A 38 5.84 1.48 -4.89
C LEU A 38 6.56 2.48 -3.98
N VAL A 39 7.66 3.07 -4.47
CA VAL A 39 8.43 4.02 -3.68
C VAL A 39 7.58 5.23 -3.31
N ASP A 40 6.87 5.78 -4.29
CA ASP A 40 5.99 6.94 -4.05
C ASP A 40 4.83 6.58 -3.13
N PHE A 41 4.25 5.40 -3.34
CA PHE A 41 3.14 4.93 -2.54
C PHE A 41 3.56 4.76 -1.07
N VAL A 42 4.72 4.17 -0.84
CA VAL A 42 5.23 3.98 0.52
C VAL A 42 5.51 5.33 1.19
N ALA A 43 6.05 6.29 0.45
CA ALA A 43 6.27 7.62 1.00
C ALA A 43 4.95 8.27 1.46
N ASP A 44 3.89 8.09 0.67
CA ASP A 44 2.57 8.58 1.04
C ASP A 44 2.06 7.90 2.31
N LEU A 45 2.27 6.58 2.42
CA LEU A 45 1.85 5.84 3.60
C LEU A 45 2.61 6.29 4.84
N GLU A 46 3.90 6.56 4.71
CA GLU A 46 4.69 7.07 5.82
C GLU A 46 4.14 8.39 6.34
N ASN A 47 3.77 9.28 5.42
CA ASN A 47 3.18 10.56 5.80
C ASN A 47 1.79 10.40 6.40
N GLU A 48 0.98 9.55 5.79
CA GLU A 48 -0.42 9.40 6.20
C GLU A 48 -0.53 8.75 7.58
N PHE A 49 0.28 7.75 7.83
CA PHE A 49 0.20 6.97 9.07
C PHE A 49 1.30 7.31 10.08
N LYS A 50 2.20 8.22 9.73
CA LYS A 50 3.29 8.67 10.61
C LYS A 50 4.16 7.52 11.07
N ILE A 51 4.56 6.69 10.12
CA ILE A 51 5.43 5.53 10.37
C ILE A 51 6.66 5.63 9.49
N LYS A 52 7.63 4.76 9.76
CA LYS A 52 8.81 4.60 8.93
C LYS A 52 8.84 3.22 8.34
N VAL A 53 9.18 3.14 7.05
CA VAL A 53 9.35 1.87 6.35
C VAL A 53 10.83 1.73 5.99
N PRO A 54 11.56 0.81 6.66
CA PRO A 54 12.97 0.60 6.32
C PRO A 54 13.15 0.12 4.89
N ASP A 55 14.28 0.45 4.28
CA ASP A 55 14.58 0.01 2.91
C ASP A 55 14.49 -1.51 2.76
N ASN A 56 14.84 -2.26 3.79
CA ASN A 56 14.77 -3.71 3.78
C ASN A 56 13.33 -4.23 3.64
N ASP A 57 12.35 -3.44 4.03
CA ASP A 57 10.94 -3.81 3.93
C ASP A 57 10.28 -3.31 2.64
N LEU A 58 11.02 -2.55 1.84
CA LEU A 58 10.49 -1.98 0.61
C LEU A 58 10.52 -3.02 -0.51
N HIS A 59 9.69 -4.05 -0.36
CA HIS A 59 9.56 -5.15 -1.30
C HIS A 59 8.14 -5.26 -1.80
N PRO A 60 7.95 -5.57 -3.09
CA PRO A 60 6.59 -5.76 -3.63
C PRO A 60 5.78 -6.80 -2.87
N SER A 61 6.42 -7.85 -2.35
CA SER A 61 5.70 -8.91 -1.65
C SER A 61 4.99 -8.43 -0.40
N LYS A 62 5.49 -7.36 0.25
CA LYS A 62 4.86 -6.83 1.45
C LYS A 62 3.69 -5.89 1.14
N PHE A 63 3.62 -5.41 -0.08
CA PHE A 63 2.62 -4.44 -0.52
C PHE A 63 1.80 -4.97 -1.69
N GLU A 64 1.75 -6.27 -1.85
CA GLU A 64 1.15 -6.90 -3.02
C GLU A 64 -0.37 -6.76 -3.06
N SER A 65 -1.02 -6.70 -1.91
CA SER A 65 -2.47 -6.58 -1.83
C SER A 65 -2.85 -5.63 -0.70
N LEU A 66 -4.10 -5.18 -0.73
CA LEU A 66 -4.60 -4.31 0.34
C LEU A 66 -4.51 -4.99 1.70
N GLY A 67 -4.82 -6.29 1.75
CA GLY A 67 -4.71 -7.06 2.98
C GLY A 67 -3.30 -7.10 3.52
N LYS A 68 -2.32 -7.33 2.64
CA LYS A 68 -0.92 -7.36 3.05
C LYS A 68 -0.43 -5.99 3.49
N ILE A 69 -0.85 -4.94 2.79
CA ILE A 69 -0.50 -3.57 3.17
C ILE A 69 -1.03 -3.26 4.57
N ALA A 70 -2.29 -3.59 4.81
CA ALA A 70 -2.90 -3.32 6.12
C ALA A 70 -2.19 -4.08 7.23
N ALA A 71 -1.87 -5.36 7.00
CA ALA A 71 -1.17 -6.17 7.99
C ALA A 71 0.22 -5.59 8.27
N TYR A 72 0.94 -5.20 7.22
CA TYR A 72 2.27 -4.62 7.38
C TYR A 72 2.21 -3.32 8.18
N LEU A 73 1.27 -2.43 7.84
CA LEU A 73 1.15 -1.15 8.53
C LEU A 73 0.84 -1.35 10.01
N ARG A 74 -0.04 -2.29 10.32
CA ARG A 74 -0.35 -2.60 11.72
C ARG A 74 0.87 -3.12 12.47
N SER A 75 1.70 -3.92 11.81
CA SER A 75 2.92 -4.43 12.43
C SER A 75 3.92 -3.31 12.72
N ARG A 76 3.78 -2.17 12.04
CA ARG A 76 4.63 -1.00 12.26
C ARG A 76 3.99 0.01 13.20
N GLY A 77 2.86 -0.33 13.80
CA GLY A 77 2.21 0.53 14.78
C GLY A 77 1.16 1.48 14.21
N ALA A 78 0.80 1.36 12.94
CA ALA A 78 -0.23 2.20 12.36
C ALA A 78 -1.63 1.75 12.82
N SER A 79 -2.55 2.69 12.85
CA SER A 79 -3.91 2.38 13.25
C SER A 79 -4.91 3.32 12.58
#